data_bdf7dd390cc15630b5864984a12573e0
#
_entry.id   bdf7dd390cc15630b5864984a12573e0
#
_cell.length_a   1.000
_cell.length_b   1.000
_cell.length_c   1.000
_cell.angle_alpha   90.00
_cell.angle_beta   90.00
_cell.angle_gamma   90.00
#
_symmetry.space_group_name_H-M   'P 1'
#
loop_
_entity.id
_entity.type
_entity.pdbx_description
1 polymer ?
#
loop_
_entity_poly.entity_id
_entity_poly.type
_entity_poly.pdbx_seq_one_letter_code
_entity_poly.pdbx_strand_id
1 'polypeptide(L)'
;RTTPVDSITGRQIGDCCGVSRQTFYRNFLDKYDLINWYFDKLLLESFEHMGSGKTVTEGLTRKFKFIQKERVFFAGAFRSDDHNSLKEHDFAHICQFYTNLIVQKTGKPVDEDISFLLEMYCYASVYMTVKWVLTGMKESPETMADRLTQAMPAKLGKLFSRLGLL
;
A
#
# COMPACT_ATOMS: atom_id res chain seq x y z
N ARG A 1 -21.51 16.26 0.88
CA ARG A 1 -21.60 14.99 0.07
C ARG A 1 -20.23 14.70 -0.49
N THR A 2 -19.68 13.55 -0.17
CA THR A 2 -18.42 13.09 -0.78
C THR A 2 -18.74 12.49 -2.15
N THR A 3 -18.12 13.01 -3.20
CA THR A 3 -18.23 12.47 -4.56
C THR A 3 -17.42 11.18 -4.67
N PRO A 4 -17.99 10.05 -5.16
CA PRO A 4 -17.22 8.85 -5.40
C PRO A 4 -16.05 9.10 -6.35
N VAL A 5 -14.90 8.49 -6.10
CA VAL A 5 -13.69 8.67 -6.94
C VAL A 5 -14.00 8.34 -8.40
N ASP A 6 -14.76 7.29 -8.67
CA ASP A 6 -15.10 6.85 -10.02
C ASP A 6 -15.86 7.91 -10.84
N SER A 7 -16.62 8.78 -10.17
CA SER A 7 -17.35 9.89 -10.82
C SER A 7 -16.58 11.20 -10.89
N ILE A 8 -15.38 11.31 -10.28
CA ILE A 8 -14.54 12.51 -10.37
C ILE A 8 -13.84 12.56 -11.72
N THR A 9 -13.83 13.73 -12.33
CA THR A 9 -13.14 14.00 -13.61
C THR A 9 -11.84 14.77 -13.38
N GLY A 10 -10.87 14.63 -14.30
CA GLY A 10 -9.63 15.43 -14.26
C GLY A 10 -9.88 16.94 -14.33
N ARG A 11 -10.99 17.37 -14.98
CA ARG A 11 -11.43 18.76 -14.99
C ARG A 11 -11.79 19.25 -13.58
N GLN A 12 -12.63 18.50 -12.87
CA GLN A 12 -13.01 18.83 -11.50
C GLN A 12 -11.80 18.92 -10.56
N ILE A 13 -10.83 18.01 -10.74
CA ILE A 13 -9.56 18.07 -9.98
C ILE A 13 -8.80 19.36 -10.32
N GLY A 14 -8.65 19.67 -11.61
CA GLY A 14 -7.99 20.89 -12.06
C GLY A 14 -8.66 22.16 -11.53
N ASP A 15 -9.97 22.24 -11.62
CA ASP A 15 -10.77 23.36 -11.12
C ASP A 15 -10.60 23.56 -9.60
N CYS A 16 -10.59 22.46 -8.83
CA CYS A 16 -10.35 22.50 -7.38
C CYS A 16 -8.94 22.95 -7.00
N CYS A 17 -7.94 22.59 -7.80
CA CYS A 17 -6.52 22.88 -7.53
C CYS A 17 -6.02 24.19 -8.20
N GLY A 18 -6.87 24.86 -8.97
CA GLY A 18 -6.48 26.06 -9.72
C GLY A 18 -5.51 25.77 -10.87
N VAL A 19 -5.51 24.54 -11.41
CA VAL A 19 -4.66 24.16 -12.55
C VAL A 19 -5.51 23.84 -13.77
N SER A 20 -4.95 24.13 -14.97
CA SER A 20 -5.64 23.83 -16.20
C SER A 20 -5.77 22.31 -16.44
N ARG A 21 -6.80 21.90 -17.22
CA ARG A 21 -6.92 20.53 -17.69
C ARG A 21 -5.65 20.05 -18.40
N GLN A 22 -5.03 20.90 -19.21
CA GLN A 22 -3.78 20.59 -19.90
C GLN A 22 -2.65 20.32 -18.92
N THR A 23 -2.52 21.11 -17.85
CA THR A 23 -1.53 20.92 -16.80
C THR A 23 -1.75 19.59 -16.07
N PHE A 24 -2.99 19.23 -15.79
CA PHE A 24 -3.30 17.94 -15.19
C PHE A 24 -2.84 16.77 -16.08
N TYR A 25 -3.29 16.73 -17.34
CA TYR A 25 -2.97 15.62 -18.25
C TYR A 25 -1.52 15.60 -18.76
N ARG A 26 -0.77 16.67 -18.56
CA ARG A 26 0.69 16.63 -18.78
C ARG A 26 1.44 15.84 -17.72
N ASN A 27 0.90 15.74 -16.50
CA ASN A 27 1.55 15.10 -15.37
C ASN A 27 0.94 13.74 -15.01
N PHE A 28 -0.35 13.53 -15.28
CA PHE A 28 -1.07 12.32 -14.90
C PHE A 28 -1.95 11.85 -16.06
N LEU A 29 -1.96 10.54 -16.29
CA LEU A 29 -2.82 9.93 -17.32
C LEU A 29 -4.29 10.09 -16.96
N ASP A 30 -4.64 9.86 -15.71
CA ASP A 30 -5.97 9.99 -15.16
C ASP A 30 -5.95 10.23 -13.64
N LYS A 31 -7.13 10.19 -13.01
CA LYS A 31 -7.27 10.35 -11.56
C LYS A 31 -6.65 9.20 -10.76
N TYR A 32 -6.64 7.99 -11.30
CA TYR A 32 -6.07 6.83 -10.63
C TYR A 32 -4.54 6.92 -10.61
N ASP A 33 -3.94 7.37 -11.71
CA ASP A 33 -2.51 7.65 -11.79
C ASP A 33 -2.07 8.69 -10.73
N LEU A 34 -2.85 9.77 -10.54
CA LEU A 34 -2.61 10.74 -9.47
C LEU A 34 -2.72 10.11 -8.07
N ILE A 35 -3.78 9.30 -7.84
CA ILE A 35 -4.01 8.63 -6.55
C ILE A 35 -2.86 7.66 -6.25
N ASN A 36 -2.47 6.87 -7.22
CA ASN A 36 -1.41 5.88 -7.11
C ASN A 36 -0.05 6.55 -6.89
N TRP A 37 0.25 7.62 -7.62
CA TRP A 37 1.46 8.43 -7.40
C TRP A 37 1.54 9.00 -5.97
N TYR A 38 0.43 9.51 -5.44
CA TYR A 38 0.38 9.99 -4.06
C TYR A 38 0.65 8.87 -3.05
N PHE A 39 0.04 7.71 -3.28
CA PHE A 39 0.25 6.54 -2.44
C PHE A 39 1.70 6.03 -2.48
N ASP A 40 2.35 6.04 -3.64
CA ASP A 40 3.75 5.62 -3.78
C ASP A 40 4.70 6.44 -2.92
N LYS A 41 4.48 7.74 -2.83
CA LYS A 41 5.24 8.60 -1.90
C LYS A 41 5.10 8.14 -0.47
N LEU A 42 3.89 7.74 -0.08
CA LEU A 42 3.62 7.25 1.25
C LEU A 42 4.30 5.93 1.56
N LEU A 43 4.26 4.99 0.62
CA LEU A 43 4.94 3.72 0.74
C LEU A 43 6.45 3.92 0.89
N LEU A 44 7.06 4.75 0.07
CA LEU A 44 8.49 5.06 0.15
C LEU A 44 8.86 5.59 1.54
N GLU A 45 8.13 6.57 2.06
CA GLU A 45 8.37 7.13 3.38
C GLU A 45 8.13 6.11 4.52
N SER A 46 7.08 5.29 4.38
CA SER A 46 6.70 4.30 5.40
C SER A 46 7.71 3.15 5.50
N PHE A 47 8.23 2.72 4.35
CA PHE A 47 9.14 1.58 4.25
C PHE A 47 10.62 1.98 4.13
N GLU A 48 10.90 3.27 4.20
CA GLU A 48 12.28 3.76 4.30
C GLU A 48 13.02 3.06 5.45
N HIS A 49 14.21 2.54 5.13
CA HIS A 49 15.06 1.77 6.04
C HIS A 49 14.51 0.41 6.51
N MET A 50 13.39 -0.10 5.94
CA MET A 50 12.98 -1.48 6.21
C MET A 50 14.08 -2.45 5.77
N GLY A 51 14.52 -3.30 6.70
CA GLY A 51 15.64 -4.22 6.48
C GLY A 51 17.05 -3.63 6.61
N SER A 52 17.16 -2.32 6.90
CA SER A 52 18.42 -1.66 7.28
C SER A 52 18.27 -0.90 8.60
N GLY A 53 17.70 -1.57 9.60
CA GLY A 53 17.45 -1.04 10.94
C GLY A 53 15.98 -0.92 11.34
N LYS A 54 15.03 -1.10 10.40
CA LYS A 54 13.59 -1.14 10.70
C LYS A 54 12.97 -2.46 10.29
N THR A 55 12.00 -2.90 11.08
CA THR A 55 11.23 -4.13 10.85
C THR A 55 10.02 -3.89 9.96
N VAL A 56 9.43 -4.99 9.48
CA VAL A 56 8.14 -4.98 8.77
C VAL A 56 7.05 -4.36 9.63
N THR A 57 6.99 -4.70 10.93
CA THR A 57 5.98 -4.15 11.85
C THR A 57 6.09 -2.63 11.97
N GLU A 58 7.29 -2.08 12.07
CA GLU A 58 7.51 -0.63 12.12
C GLU A 58 7.10 0.06 10.81
N GLY A 59 7.43 -0.53 9.66
CA GLY A 59 7.02 -0.03 8.35
C GLY A 59 5.50 -0.04 8.18
N LEU A 60 4.84 -1.14 8.53
CA LEU A 60 3.39 -1.25 8.51
C LEU A 60 2.72 -0.26 9.47
N THR A 61 3.26 -0.07 10.67
CA THR A 61 2.73 0.91 11.64
C THR A 61 2.75 2.32 11.05
N ARG A 62 3.84 2.72 10.38
CA ARG A 62 3.93 4.01 9.69
C ARG A 62 2.91 4.14 8.57
N LYS A 63 2.80 3.12 7.70
CA LYS A 63 1.79 3.07 6.64
C LYS A 63 0.39 3.28 7.21
N PHE A 64 0.02 2.56 8.26
CA PHE A 64 -1.32 2.66 8.85
C PHE A 64 -1.57 4.00 9.56
N LYS A 65 -0.59 4.58 10.24
CA LYS A 65 -0.69 5.94 10.82
C LYS A 65 -0.97 6.97 9.74
N PHE A 66 -0.31 6.85 8.61
CA PHE A 66 -0.54 7.74 7.50
C PHE A 66 -1.94 7.55 6.89
N ILE A 67 -2.35 6.31 6.62
CA ILE A 67 -3.70 6.01 6.12
C ILE A 67 -4.76 6.56 7.09
N GLN A 68 -4.55 6.44 8.40
CA GLN A 68 -5.47 6.96 9.41
C GLN A 68 -5.53 8.49 9.40
N LYS A 69 -4.41 9.16 9.24
CA LYS A 69 -4.34 10.62 9.12
C LYS A 69 -5.13 11.13 7.91
N GLU A 70 -4.99 10.45 6.78
CA GLU A 70 -5.62 10.78 5.50
C GLU A 70 -6.90 9.95 5.25
N ARG A 71 -7.63 9.59 6.30
CA ARG A 71 -8.75 8.65 6.27
C ARG A 71 -9.82 8.94 5.22
N VAL A 72 -10.12 10.21 4.96
CA VAL A 72 -11.17 10.59 3.98
C VAL A 72 -10.71 10.25 2.57
N PHE A 73 -9.45 10.55 2.25
CA PHE A 73 -8.84 10.23 0.98
C PHE A 73 -8.82 8.70 0.75
N PHE A 74 -8.28 7.94 1.70
CA PHE A 74 -8.16 6.48 1.56
C PHE A 74 -9.52 5.78 1.52
N ALA A 75 -10.49 6.22 2.32
CA ALA A 75 -11.84 5.66 2.25
C ALA A 75 -12.51 5.92 0.89
N GLY A 76 -12.23 7.04 0.25
CA GLY A 76 -12.68 7.32 -1.11
C GLY A 76 -11.99 6.46 -2.15
N ALA A 77 -10.65 6.40 -2.11
CA ALA A 77 -9.84 5.66 -3.06
C ALA A 77 -10.09 4.14 -3.01
N PHE A 78 -10.21 3.55 -1.82
CA PHE A 78 -10.43 2.11 -1.64
C PHE A 78 -11.86 1.63 -1.97
N ARG A 79 -12.82 2.54 -2.18
CA ARG A 79 -14.17 2.15 -2.66
C ARG A 79 -14.25 1.90 -4.15
N SER A 80 -13.25 2.34 -4.90
CA SER A 80 -13.21 2.08 -6.34
C SER A 80 -12.96 0.61 -6.64
N ASP A 81 -13.69 0.07 -7.61
CA ASP A 81 -13.51 -1.29 -8.15
C ASP A 81 -12.84 -1.28 -9.53
N ASP A 82 -12.35 -0.12 -9.98
CA ASP A 82 -11.57 -0.01 -11.21
C ASP A 82 -10.29 -0.85 -11.13
N HIS A 83 -9.86 -1.46 -12.26
CA HIS A 83 -8.64 -2.25 -12.32
C HIS A 83 -7.36 -1.43 -12.10
N ASN A 84 -7.42 -0.09 -12.29
CA ASN A 84 -6.35 0.83 -11.93
C ASN A 84 -6.50 1.40 -10.51
N SER A 85 -7.41 0.82 -9.71
CA SER A 85 -7.69 1.30 -8.36
C SER A 85 -6.50 1.17 -7.43
N LEU A 86 -6.54 1.97 -6.35
CA LEU A 86 -5.49 1.97 -5.35
C LEU A 86 -5.24 0.59 -4.71
N LYS A 87 -6.26 -0.25 -4.54
CA LYS A 87 -6.09 -1.58 -3.95
C LYS A 87 -5.27 -2.52 -4.85
N GLU A 88 -5.48 -2.48 -6.16
CA GLU A 88 -4.69 -3.27 -7.13
C GLU A 88 -3.25 -2.75 -7.20
N HIS A 89 -3.10 -1.43 -7.18
CA HIS A 89 -1.78 -0.78 -7.14
C HIS A 89 -1.01 -1.11 -5.85
N ASP A 90 -1.63 -1.00 -4.67
CA ASP A 90 -1.02 -1.36 -3.37
C ASP A 90 -0.54 -2.82 -3.38
N PHE A 91 -1.39 -3.74 -3.87
CA PHE A 91 -1.02 -5.15 -3.99
C PHE A 91 0.24 -5.36 -4.85
N ALA A 92 0.26 -4.82 -6.06
CA ALA A 92 1.39 -4.97 -6.97
C ALA A 92 2.68 -4.40 -6.38
N HIS A 93 2.61 -3.20 -5.78
CA HIS A 93 3.75 -2.51 -5.21
C HIS A 93 4.30 -3.18 -3.95
N ILE A 94 3.44 -3.62 -3.02
CA ILE A 94 3.92 -4.27 -1.79
C ILE A 94 4.52 -5.64 -2.07
N CYS A 95 3.95 -6.40 -3.00
CA CYS A 95 4.49 -7.68 -3.42
C CYS A 95 5.87 -7.52 -4.07
N GLN A 96 5.99 -6.56 -4.99
CA GLN A 96 7.27 -6.23 -5.62
C GLN A 96 8.32 -5.73 -4.62
N PHE A 97 7.91 -4.89 -3.68
CA PHE A 97 8.80 -4.37 -2.63
C PHE A 97 9.43 -5.51 -1.81
N TYR A 98 8.62 -6.44 -1.29
CA TYR A 98 9.14 -7.58 -0.53
C TYR A 98 9.97 -8.53 -1.38
N THR A 99 9.58 -8.78 -2.62
CA THR A 99 10.37 -9.58 -3.56
C THR A 99 11.76 -8.98 -3.74
N ASN A 100 11.84 -7.69 -4.04
CA ASN A 100 13.11 -6.98 -4.21
C ASN A 100 13.96 -7.01 -2.92
N LEU A 101 13.34 -6.82 -1.77
CA LEU A 101 14.02 -6.85 -0.47
C LEU A 101 14.63 -8.23 -0.18
N ILE A 102 13.90 -9.32 -0.48
CA ILE A 102 14.41 -10.69 -0.32
C ILE A 102 15.60 -10.91 -1.27
N VAL A 103 15.47 -10.55 -2.54
CA VAL A 103 16.54 -10.68 -3.55
C VAL A 103 17.77 -9.89 -3.13
N GLN A 104 17.60 -8.64 -2.69
CA GLN A 104 18.70 -7.79 -2.23
C GLN A 104 19.45 -8.42 -1.04
N LYS A 105 18.72 -8.98 -0.08
CA LYS A 105 19.33 -9.56 1.13
C LYS A 105 19.92 -10.95 0.93
N THR A 106 19.37 -11.73 0.01
CA THR A 106 19.82 -13.12 -0.23
C THR A 106 20.81 -13.25 -1.38
N GLY A 107 20.83 -12.28 -2.31
CA GLY A 107 21.56 -12.35 -3.57
C GLY A 107 20.99 -13.40 -4.55
N LYS A 108 19.79 -13.94 -4.29
CA LYS A 108 19.18 -15.02 -5.06
C LYS A 108 17.74 -14.68 -5.45
N PRO A 109 17.26 -15.19 -6.60
CA PRO A 109 15.85 -15.13 -6.94
C PRO A 109 14.98 -15.77 -5.84
N VAL A 110 13.77 -15.29 -5.69
CA VAL A 110 12.78 -15.89 -4.78
C VAL A 110 12.33 -17.23 -5.36
N ASP A 111 12.31 -18.29 -4.54
CA ASP A 111 11.79 -19.59 -4.96
C ASP A 111 10.26 -19.58 -5.12
N GLU A 112 9.72 -20.56 -5.88
CA GLU A 112 8.29 -20.62 -6.21
C GLU A 112 7.39 -20.70 -4.96
N ASP A 113 7.78 -21.48 -3.94
CA ASP A 113 7.01 -21.61 -2.71
C ASP A 113 6.94 -20.29 -1.95
N ILE A 114 8.07 -19.59 -1.83
CA ILE A 114 8.12 -18.27 -1.17
C ILE A 114 7.36 -17.24 -2.00
N SER A 115 7.48 -17.28 -3.32
CA SER A 115 6.73 -16.38 -4.21
C SER A 115 5.22 -16.54 -4.02
N PHE A 116 4.72 -17.78 -4.00
CA PHE A 116 3.32 -18.09 -3.74
C PHE A 116 2.84 -17.58 -2.38
N LEU A 117 3.60 -17.87 -1.31
CA LEU A 117 3.25 -17.44 0.04
C LEU A 117 3.27 -15.91 0.16
N LEU A 118 4.21 -15.25 -0.49
CA LEU A 118 4.34 -13.79 -0.49
C LEU A 118 3.16 -13.14 -1.21
N GLU A 119 2.80 -13.65 -2.39
CA GLU A 119 1.65 -13.17 -3.15
C GLU A 119 0.35 -13.30 -2.34
N MET A 120 0.10 -14.48 -1.78
CA MET A 120 -1.07 -14.73 -0.93
C MET A 120 -1.10 -13.81 0.29
N TYR A 121 0.03 -13.63 0.97
CA TYR A 121 0.15 -12.78 2.14
C TYR A 121 -0.09 -11.30 1.78
N CYS A 122 0.51 -10.80 0.71
CA CYS A 122 0.32 -9.43 0.24
C CYS A 122 -1.13 -9.17 -0.14
N TYR A 123 -1.77 -10.11 -0.85
CA TYR A 123 -3.18 -9.99 -1.23
C TYR A 123 -4.09 -9.90 0.00
N ALA A 124 -3.91 -10.82 0.95
CA ALA A 124 -4.65 -10.82 2.21
C ALA A 124 -4.40 -9.54 3.03
N SER A 125 -3.17 -9.06 3.07
CA SER A 125 -2.78 -7.84 3.79
C SER A 125 -3.46 -6.59 3.21
N VAL A 126 -3.51 -6.46 1.89
CA VAL A 126 -4.21 -5.35 1.23
C VAL A 126 -5.71 -5.44 1.48
N TYR A 127 -6.30 -6.64 1.34
CA TYR A 127 -7.71 -6.84 1.65
C TYR A 127 -8.06 -6.42 3.08
N MET A 128 -7.26 -6.83 4.06
CA MET A 128 -7.48 -6.45 5.47
C MET A 128 -7.28 -4.96 5.72
N THR A 129 -6.35 -4.32 5.02
CA THR A 129 -6.16 -2.87 5.05
C THR A 129 -7.41 -2.13 4.53
N VAL A 130 -7.90 -2.53 3.35
CA VAL A 130 -9.12 -1.97 2.76
C VAL A 130 -10.32 -2.15 3.70
N LYS A 131 -10.50 -3.36 4.24
CA LYS A 131 -11.57 -3.66 5.19
C LYS A 131 -11.48 -2.76 6.43
N TRP A 132 -10.29 -2.64 7.03
CA TRP A 132 -10.05 -1.77 8.18
C TRP A 132 -10.43 -0.31 7.90
N VAL A 133 -10.01 0.22 6.75
CA VAL A 133 -10.35 1.59 6.32
C VAL A 133 -11.86 1.77 6.15
N LEU A 134 -12.50 0.86 5.41
CA LEU A 134 -13.93 0.98 5.08
C LEU A 134 -14.87 0.69 6.25
N THR A 135 -14.39 0.01 7.29
CA THR A 135 -15.17 -0.25 8.52
C THR A 135 -14.88 0.76 9.65
N GLY A 136 -14.15 1.84 9.35
CA GLY A 136 -13.98 2.98 10.25
C GLY A 136 -12.74 2.96 11.11
N MET A 137 -11.72 2.13 10.78
CA MET A 137 -10.41 2.10 11.46
C MET A 137 -10.51 1.93 12.97
N LYS A 138 -11.30 0.94 13.43
CA LYS A 138 -11.59 0.72 14.85
C LYS A 138 -10.38 0.31 15.66
N GLU A 139 -9.49 -0.48 15.08
CA GLU A 139 -8.22 -0.87 15.68
C GLU A 139 -7.16 0.21 15.45
N SER A 140 -6.19 0.30 16.37
CA SER A 140 -5.05 1.21 16.19
C SER A 140 -4.13 0.76 15.05
N PRO A 141 -3.37 1.69 14.44
CA PRO A 141 -2.32 1.36 13.48
C PRO A 141 -1.34 0.30 13.97
N GLU A 142 -0.93 0.37 15.22
CA GLU A 142 -0.04 -0.59 15.87
C GLU A 142 -0.67 -1.99 15.92
N THR A 143 -1.94 -2.08 16.35
CA THR A 143 -2.68 -3.34 16.40
C THR A 143 -2.82 -3.96 15.02
N MET A 144 -3.09 -3.15 14.00
CA MET A 144 -3.19 -3.63 12.61
C MET A 144 -1.84 -4.16 12.11
N ALA A 145 -0.74 -3.45 12.37
CA ALA A 145 0.60 -3.87 11.99
C ALA A 145 0.99 -5.20 12.67
N ASP A 146 0.74 -5.31 13.98
CA ASP A 146 1.02 -6.52 14.75
C ASP A 146 0.24 -7.72 14.23
N ARG A 147 -1.07 -7.55 13.98
CA ARG A 147 -1.93 -8.62 13.45
C ARG A 147 -1.45 -9.11 12.08
N LEU A 148 -1.09 -8.21 11.17
CA LEU A 148 -0.58 -8.60 9.87
C LEU A 148 0.78 -9.31 9.99
N THR A 149 1.66 -8.85 10.86
CA THR A 149 2.94 -9.51 11.11
C THR A 149 2.74 -10.92 11.68
N GLN A 150 1.83 -11.10 12.65
CA GLN A 150 1.50 -12.40 13.24
C GLN A 150 0.80 -13.35 12.27
N ALA A 151 0.05 -12.82 11.30
CA ALA A 151 -0.65 -13.60 10.29
C ALA A 151 0.26 -14.10 9.15
N MET A 152 1.54 -13.72 9.17
CA MET A 152 2.50 -14.13 8.14
C MET A 152 2.65 -15.65 8.11
N PRO A 153 2.60 -16.30 6.92
CA PRO A 153 2.83 -17.74 6.79
C PRO A 153 4.16 -18.16 7.43
N ALA A 154 4.17 -19.26 8.17
CA ALA A 154 5.32 -19.68 8.99
C ALA A 154 6.64 -19.77 8.19
N LYS A 155 6.62 -20.29 6.96
CA LYS A 155 7.81 -20.39 6.10
C LYS A 155 8.33 -18.99 5.72
N LEU A 156 7.43 -18.07 5.40
CA LEU A 156 7.76 -16.69 5.09
C LEU A 156 8.27 -15.94 6.33
N GLY A 157 7.63 -16.11 7.48
CA GLY A 157 8.04 -15.52 8.75
C GLY A 157 9.45 -15.99 9.18
N LYS A 158 9.76 -17.28 9.03
CA LYS A 158 11.12 -17.81 9.27
C LYS A 158 12.16 -17.18 8.36
N LEU A 159 11.82 -16.97 7.08
CA LEU A 159 12.69 -16.28 6.13
C LEU A 159 12.93 -14.84 6.58
N PHE A 160 11.88 -14.10 6.88
CA PHE A 160 11.95 -12.70 7.29
C PHE A 160 12.74 -12.52 8.60
N SER A 161 12.54 -13.40 9.58
CA SER A 161 13.34 -13.39 10.82
C SER A 161 14.84 -13.60 10.53
N ARG A 162 15.19 -14.54 9.65
CA ARG A 162 16.60 -14.76 9.26
C ARG A 162 17.21 -13.57 8.52
N LEU A 163 16.39 -12.77 7.84
CA LEU A 163 16.82 -11.58 7.12
C LEU A 163 16.82 -10.31 7.99
N GLY A 164 16.46 -10.42 9.28
CA GLY A 164 16.39 -9.30 10.21
C GLY A 164 15.25 -8.31 9.87
N LEU A 165 14.12 -8.84 9.37
CA LEU A 165 12.95 -8.07 8.96
C LEU A 165 11.80 -8.12 9.99
N LEU A 166 11.90 -9.05 10.96
CA LEU A 166 10.95 -9.20 12.06
C LEU A 166 11.64 -8.94 13.39
#